data_c3f8d63041ee08c7463429afd9361170
#
_entry.id   c3f8d63041ee08c7463429afd9361170
#
_cell.length_a   1.000
_cell.length_b   1.000
_cell.length_c   1.000
_cell.angle_alpha   90.00
_cell.angle_beta   90.00
_cell.angle_gamma   90.00
#
_symmetry.space_group_name_H-M   'P 1'
#
loop_
_entity.id
_entity.type
_entity.pdbx_description
1 polymer ?
#
loop_
_entity_poly.entity_id
_entity_poly.type
_entity_poly.pdbx_seq_one_letter_code
_entity_poly.pdbx_strand_id
1 'polypeptide(L)'
;GMGGCKSQGHSYDCCEYDITIFDGKEQKESFLESNKTFYRIYHGTLQETSPSILLQYYGMTILLDEQWELRMLLSKIKEKKEQIFNVYIKNCLVEAGVCITKTKNGLNVDPYSSSWLKCAAYFLADAISALNFQRSSPVHMLKMLREFNKNKINELILPITESIGIERATPSPLSRML
;
A
#
# COMPACT_ATOMS: atom_id res chain seq x y z
N GLY A 1 6.41 12.78 11.47
CA GLY A 1 6.89 12.62 10.10
C GLY A 1 5.74 12.66 9.08
N MET A 2 6.06 12.83 7.83
CA MET A 2 5.12 12.84 6.71
C MET A 2 5.43 11.65 5.78
N GLY A 3 4.44 10.80 5.58
CA GLY A 3 4.52 9.62 4.71
C GLY A 3 3.69 9.76 3.43
N GLY A 4 3.38 8.62 2.82
CA GLY A 4 2.50 8.53 1.67
C GLY A 4 3.04 9.14 0.38
N CYS A 5 2.13 9.35 -0.58
CA CYS A 5 2.49 9.84 -1.91
C CYS A 5 3.03 11.28 -1.92
N LYS A 6 2.59 12.12 -0.98
CA LYS A 6 3.09 13.50 -0.85
C LYS A 6 4.57 13.55 -0.47
N SER A 7 5.04 12.62 0.39
CA SER A 7 6.45 12.56 0.78
C SER A 7 7.36 12.06 -0.34
N GLN A 8 6.81 11.30 -1.28
CA GLN A 8 7.55 10.67 -2.38
C GLN A 8 7.53 11.48 -3.69
N GLY A 9 6.83 12.63 -3.72
CA GLY A 9 6.73 13.48 -4.90
C GLY A 9 5.84 12.92 -6.03
N HIS A 10 5.05 11.87 -5.75
CA HIS A 10 4.16 11.21 -6.73
C HIS A 10 2.67 11.44 -6.41
N SER A 11 2.32 12.62 -5.91
CA SER A 11 0.96 12.92 -5.50
C SER A 11 0.11 13.53 -6.61
N TYR A 12 -1.18 13.24 -6.57
CA TYR A 12 -2.22 14.02 -7.26
C TYR A 12 -2.73 15.15 -6.34
N ASP A 13 -3.44 16.11 -6.91
CA ASP A 13 -4.02 17.23 -6.13
C ASP A 13 -4.99 16.76 -5.05
N CYS A 14 -5.71 15.66 -5.33
CA CYS A 14 -6.66 15.05 -4.41
C CYS A 14 -6.03 14.20 -3.29
N CYS A 15 -4.70 13.99 -3.30
CA CYS A 15 -4.06 13.17 -2.26
C CYS A 15 -3.99 13.92 -0.94
N GLU A 16 -4.33 13.22 0.13
CA GLU A 16 -4.16 13.67 1.50
C GLU A 16 -2.69 13.74 1.92
N TYR A 17 -2.41 14.47 2.99
CA TYR A 17 -1.13 14.45 3.70
C TYR A 17 -1.18 13.40 4.80
N ASP A 18 -0.39 12.36 4.68
CA ASP A 18 -0.23 11.32 5.70
C ASP A 18 0.78 11.77 6.76
N ILE A 19 0.30 12.16 7.92
CA ILE A 19 1.12 12.64 9.04
C ILE A 19 1.15 11.57 10.13
N THR A 20 2.34 11.17 10.56
CA THR A 20 2.51 10.28 11.71
C THR A 20 3.10 11.05 12.87
N ILE A 21 2.42 10.99 14.03
CA ILE A 21 2.85 11.55 15.32
C ILE A 21 3.34 10.39 16.18
N PHE A 22 4.60 10.44 16.58
CA PHE A 22 5.23 9.40 17.41
C PHE A 22 5.11 9.78 18.89
N ASP A 23 3.93 9.60 19.47
CA ASP A 23 3.62 9.95 20.86
C ASP A 23 3.33 8.72 21.74
N GLY A 24 3.50 7.53 21.21
CA GLY A 24 3.29 6.27 21.92
C GLY A 24 1.82 5.96 22.24
N LYS A 25 0.88 6.73 21.71
CA LYS A 25 -0.53 6.43 21.87
C LYS A 25 -0.96 5.24 21.02
N GLU A 26 -2.14 4.68 21.33
CA GLU A 26 -2.74 3.66 20.48
C GLU A 26 -2.85 4.16 19.04
N GLN A 27 -2.63 3.25 18.09
CA GLN A 27 -2.74 3.51 16.67
C GLN A 27 -4.19 3.91 16.32
N LYS A 28 -4.49 5.19 16.46
CA LYS A 28 -5.75 5.78 16.01
C LYS A 28 -5.50 6.57 14.75
N GLU A 29 -6.37 6.37 13.79
CA GLU A 29 -6.44 7.15 12.58
C GLU A 29 -7.47 8.26 12.76
N SER A 30 -7.13 9.47 12.36
CA SER A 30 -8.06 10.60 12.35
C SER A 30 -7.89 11.41 11.07
N PHE A 31 -8.97 12.05 10.64
CA PHE A 31 -8.99 12.90 9.47
C PHE A 31 -9.26 14.34 9.87
N LEU A 32 -8.50 15.24 9.28
CA LEU A 32 -8.65 16.68 9.45
C LEU A 32 -8.73 17.34 8.08
N GLU A 33 -9.69 18.23 7.88
CA GLU A 33 -9.76 19.11 6.73
C GLU A 33 -9.40 20.54 7.16
N SER A 34 -8.46 21.15 6.45
CA SER A 34 -8.10 22.56 6.63
C SER A 34 -7.80 23.20 5.28
N ASN A 35 -8.48 24.32 4.96
CA ASN A 35 -8.29 25.05 3.71
C ASN A 35 -8.38 24.16 2.44
N LYS A 36 -9.39 23.28 2.37
CA LYS A 36 -9.57 22.30 1.28
C LYS A 36 -8.42 21.30 1.14
N THR A 37 -7.61 21.18 2.15
CA THR A 37 -6.51 20.21 2.22
C THR A 37 -6.87 19.14 3.26
N PHE A 38 -6.70 17.89 2.87
CA PHE A 38 -7.00 16.73 3.73
C PHE A 38 -5.73 16.21 4.38
N TYR A 39 -5.81 15.98 5.66
CA TYR A 39 -4.75 15.41 6.48
C TYR A 39 -5.27 14.12 7.11
N ARG A 40 -4.52 13.05 6.92
CA ARG A 40 -4.70 11.78 7.60
C ARG A 40 -3.63 11.69 8.69
N ILE A 41 -4.05 11.63 9.93
CA ILE A 41 -3.15 11.65 11.08
C ILE A 41 -3.13 10.28 11.71
N TYR A 42 -1.95 9.71 11.84
CA TYR A 42 -1.69 8.46 12.53
C TYR A 42 -0.92 8.72 13.81
N HIS A 43 -1.21 7.92 14.84
CA HIS A 43 -0.38 7.84 16.04
C HIS A 43 0.46 6.57 15.97
N GLY A 44 1.74 6.68 16.30
CA GLY A 44 2.69 5.58 16.22
C GLY A 44 3.68 5.58 17.37
N THR A 45 4.53 4.59 17.40
CA THR A 45 5.61 4.47 18.37
C THR A 45 6.97 4.35 17.70
N LEU A 46 7.98 4.94 18.31
CA LEU A 46 9.38 4.81 17.88
C LEU A 46 9.96 3.42 18.18
N GLN A 47 9.25 2.62 19.00
CA GLN A 47 9.62 1.23 19.35
C GLN A 47 8.91 0.19 18.48
N GLU A 48 8.36 0.60 17.34
CA GLU A 48 7.65 -0.28 16.43
C GLU A 48 8.55 -1.41 15.90
N THR A 49 8.02 -2.62 15.85
CA THR A 49 8.73 -3.82 15.36
C THR A 49 7.98 -4.55 14.25
N SER A 50 6.70 -4.25 14.05
CA SER A 50 5.90 -4.88 13.01
C SER A 50 6.40 -4.48 11.61
N PRO A 51 6.82 -5.42 10.76
CA PRO A 51 7.32 -5.11 9.42
C PRO A 51 6.31 -4.36 8.54
N SER A 52 5.03 -4.65 8.69
CA SER A 52 3.97 -3.98 7.93
C SER A 52 3.82 -2.50 8.30
N ILE A 53 4.04 -2.16 9.58
CA ILE A 53 4.00 -0.78 10.06
C ILE A 53 5.32 -0.08 9.75
N LEU A 54 6.46 -0.73 9.96
CA LEU A 54 7.78 -0.18 9.61
C LEU A 54 7.85 0.16 8.12
N LEU A 55 7.21 -0.63 7.27
CA LEU A 55 7.12 -0.33 5.84
C LEU A 55 6.34 0.96 5.56
N GLN A 56 5.37 1.33 6.42
CA GLN A 56 4.64 2.61 6.28
C GLN A 56 5.56 3.82 6.55
N TYR A 57 6.57 3.62 7.38
CA TYR A 57 7.56 4.68 7.70
C TYR A 57 8.70 4.74 6.68
N TYR A 58 8.84 3.72 5.81
CA TYR A 58 9.87 3.73 4.77
C TYR A 58 9.66 4.88 3.78
N GLY A 59 10.70 5.70 3.60
CA GLY A 59 10.62 6.89 2.74
C GLY A 59 9.88 8.09 3.34
N MET A 60 9.58 8.06 4.66
CA MET A 60 8.96 9.17 5.37
C MET A 60 9.88 10.40 5.40
N THR A 61 9.29 11.57 5.20
CA THR A 61 9.95 12.87 5.39
C THR A 61 9.83 13.32 6.84
N ILE A 62 10.93 13.70 7.47
CA ILE A 62 10.94 14.19 8.84
C ILE A 62 10.47 15.65 8.85
N LEU A 63 9.39 15.92 9.59
CA LEU A 63 8.88 17.28 9.80
C LEU A 63 9.44 17.91 11.07
N LEU A 64 9.51 17.11 12.14
CA LEU A 64 10.04 17.53 13.45
C LEU A 64 10.70 16.33 14.12
N ASP A 65 11.89 16.49 14.66
CA ASP A 65 12.64 15.44 15.36
C ASP A 65 13.76 16.10 16.20
N GLU A 66 13.40 16.61 17.37
CA GLU A 66 14.31 17.34 18.24
C GLU A 66 15.37 16.44 18.91
N GLN A 67 14.99 15.18 19.18
CA GLN A 67 15.84 14.22 19.90
C GLN A 67 16.52 13.19 18.96
N TRP A 68 16.38 13.35 17.64
CA TRP A 68 16.97 12.46 16.63
C TRP A 68 16.43 11.01 16.65
N GLU A 69 15.42 10.71 17.44
CA GLU A 69 14.89 9.36 17.61
C GLU A 69 14.20 8.86 16.36
N LEU A 70 13.43 9.71 15.67
CA LEU A 70 12.80 9.37 14.40
C LEU A 70 13.84 9.11 13.31
N ARG A 71 14.90 9.93 13.25
CA ARG A 71 16.02 9.69 12.32
C ARG A 71 16.70 8.35 12.57
N MET A 72 16.91 7.98 13.82
CA MET A 72 17.49 6.68 14.19
C MET A 72 16.57 5.54 13.75
N LEU A 73 15.26 5.65 13.97
CA LEU A 73 14.30 4.66 13.52
C LEU A 73 14.33 4.51 11.99
N LEU A 74 14.24 5.61 11.24
CA LEU A 74 14.26 5.59 9.79
C LEU A 74 15.58 5.05 9.22
N SER A 75 16.71 5.31 9.86
CA SER A 75 18.00 4.74 9.50
C SER A 75 18.02 3.22 9.68
N LYS A 76 17.51 2.71 10.81
CA LYS A 76 17.36 1.26 11.04
C LYS A 76 16.42 0.58 10.03
N ILE A 77 15.31 1.24 9.66
CA ILE A 77 14.40 0.74 8.63
C ILE A 77 15.12 0.66 7.28
N LYS A 78 15.89 1.67 6.91
CA LYS A 78 16.66 1.71 5.67
C LYS A 78 17.72 0.61 5.63
N GLU A 79 18.41 0.37 6.73
CA GLU A 79 19.41 -0.69 6.87
C GLU A 79 18.79 -2.10 6.73
N LYS A 80 17.61 -2.32 7.31
CA LYS A 80 16.88 -3.59 7.29
C LYS A 80 15.84 -3.69 6.18
N LYS A 81 15.88 -2.81 5.18
CA LYS A 81 14.83 -2.71 4.16
C LYS A 81 14.51 -4.04 3.50
N GLU A 82 15.52 -4.81 3.09
CA GLU A 82 15.33 -6.09 2.41
C GLU A 82 14.57 -7.09 3.28
N GLN A 83 14.92 -7.16 4.57
CA GLN A 83 14.23 -8.03 5.51
C GLN A 83 12.78 -7.62 5.69
N ILE A 84 12.51 -6.31 5.86
CA ILE A 84 11.17 -5.77 6.06
C ILE A 84 10.31 -6.02 4.81
N PHE A 85 10.82 -5.71 3.63
CA PHE A 85 10.11 -5.95 2.37
C PHE A 85 9.85 -7.45 2.13
N ASN A 86 10.82 -8.33 2.39
CA ASN A 86 10.65 -9.77 2.23
C ASN A 86 9.56 -10.35 3.14
N VAL A 87 9.44 -9.88 4.38
CA VAL A 87 8.35 -10.29 5.28
C VAL A 87 7.01 -9.80 4.75
N TYR A 88 6.94 -8.55 4.31
CA TYR A 88 5.72 -8.00 3.72
C TYR A 88 5.27 -8.76 2.46
N ILE A 89 6.20 -9.07 1.54
CA ILE A 89 5.93 -9.87 0.34
C ILE A 89 5.33 -11.23 0.72
N LYS A 90 5.92 -11.92 1.68
CA LYS A 90 5.40 -13.22 2.15
C LYS A 90 3.99 -13.09 2.69
N ASN A 91 3.70 -12.05 3.47
CA ASN A 91 2.35 -11.80 3.97
C ASN A 91 1.36 -11.55 2.83
N CYS A 92 1.71 -10.72 1.85
CA CYS A 92 0.88 -10.49 0.66
C CYS A 92 0.60 -11.78 -0.11
N LEU A 93 1.60 -12.65 -0.29
CA LEU A 93 1.42 -13.94 -0.96
C LEU A 93 0.51 -14.88 -0.19
N VAL A 94 0.60 -14.93 1.14
CA VAL A 94 -0.30 -15.72 1.98
C VAL A 94 -1.74 -15.21 1.85
N GLU A 95 -1.96 -13.90 1.97
CA GLU A 95 -3.29 -13.30 1.82
C GLU A 95 -3.87 -13.53 0.43
N ALA A 96 -3.06 -13.39 -0.62
CA ALA A 96 -3.48 -13.72 -1.98
C ALA A 96 -3.91 -15.20 -2.10
N GLY A 97 -3.15 -16.13 -1.50
CA GLY A 97 -3.47 -17.55 -1.47
C GLY A 97 -4.80 -17.85 -0.76
N VAL A 98 -5.05 -17.20 0.39
CA VAL A 98 -6.32 -17.29 1.11
C VAL A 98 -7.47 -16.78 0.24
N CYS A 99 -7.32 -15.62 -0.39
CA CYS A 99 -8.34 -15.04 -1.27
C CYS A 99 -8.63 -15.94 -2.50
N ILE A 100 -7.61 -16.49 -3.12
CA ILE A 100 -7.76 -17.44 -4.24
C ILE A 100 -8.51 -18.70 -3.78
N THR A 101 -8.18 -19.23 -2.61
CA THR A 101 -8.87 -20.41 -2.06
C THR A 101 -10.35 -20.12 -1.80
N LYS A 102 -10.66 -18.95 -1.20
CA LYS A 102 -12.05 -18.51 -1.02
C LYS A 102 -12.79 -18.36 -2.36
N THR A 103 -12.13 -17.77 -3.36
CA THR A 103 -12.70 -17.66 -4.71
C THR A 103 -13.04 -19.04 -5.28
N LYS A 104 -12.11 -19.99 -5.25
CA LYS A 104 -12.32 -21.34 -5.77
C LYS A 104 -13.45 -22.08 -5.06
N ASN A 105 -13.49 -22.01 -3.75
CA ASN A 105 -14.49 -22.70 -2.94
C ASN A 105 -15.89 -22.05 -3.06
N GLY A 106 -15.94 -20.74 -3.32
CA GLY A 106 -17.17 -19.97 -3.45
C GLY A 106 -17.73 -19.87 -4.87
N LEU A 107 -17.05 -20.45 -5.87
CA LEU A 107 -17.28 -20.24 -7.30
C LEU A 107 -18.69 -20.62 -7.68
N ASN A 108 -19.70 -20.35 -7.61
CA ASN A 108 -21.10 -20.66 -7.86
C ASN A 108 -22.01 -20.63 -6.61
N VAL A 109 -21.44 -20.37 -5.44
CA VAL A 109 -22.20 -20.39 -4.17
C VAL A 109 -22.10 -19.04 -3.44
N ASP A 110 -20.94 -18.43 -3.45
CA ASP A 110 -20.67 -17.16 -2.76
C ASP A 110 -20.78 -16.00 -3.76
N PRO A 111 -21.73 -15.04 -3.56
CA PRO A 111 -21.85 -13.86 -4.40
C PRO A 111 -20.61 -12.95 -4.35
N TYR A 112 -19.75 -13.10 -3.33
CA TYR A 112 -18.51 -12.32 -3.16
C TYR A 112 -17.27 -12.96 -3.78
N SER A 113 -17.39 -14.08 -4.49
CA SER A 113 -16.25 -14.78 -5.12
C SER A 113 -15.43 -13.88 -6.03
N SER A 114 -16.06 -13.00 -6.80
CA SER A 114 -15.36 -12.02 -7.65
C SER A 114 -14.61 -10.97 -6.83
N SER A 115 -15.10 -10.59 -5.66
CA SER A 115 -14.43 -9.66 -4.76
C SER A 115 -13.18 -10.30 -4.14
N TRP A 116 -13.25 -11.57 -3.76
CA TRP A 116 -12.07 -12.31 -3.29
C TRP A 116 -10.99 -12.40 -4.37
N LEU A 117 -11.37 -12.60 -5.63
CA LEU A 117 -10.41 -12.61 -6.74
C LEU A 117 -9.73 -11.24 -6.91
N LYS A 118 -10.49 -10.15 -6.81
CA LYS A 118 -9.93 -8.80 -6.85
C LYS A 118 -9.00 -8.52 -5.67
N CYS A 119 -9.35 -8.95 -4.46
CA CYS A 119 -8.46 -8.85 -3.30
C CYS A 119 -7.15 -9.61 -3.53
N ALA A 120 -7.22 -10.83 -4.08
CA ALA A 120 -6.01 -11.58 -4.43
C ALA A 120 -5.12 -10.82 -5.42
N ALA A 121 -5.72 -10.23 -6.46
CA ALA A 121 -4.99 -9.42 -7.45
C ALA A 121 -4.32 -8.19 -6.81
N TYR A 122 -4.98 -7.51 -5.88
CA TYR A 122 -4.38 -6.40 -5.13
C TYR A 122 -3.20 -6.85 -4.28
N PHE A 123 -3.31 -7.96 -3.53
CA PHE A 123 -2.19 -8.49 -2.74
C PHE A 123 -1.01 -8.91 -3.62
N LEU A 124 -1.27 -9.50 -4.80
CA LEU A 124 -0.20 -9.82 -5.75
C LEU A 124 0.46 -8.57 -6.33
N ALA A 125 -0.32 -7.53 -6.63
CA ALA A 125 0.19 -6.24 -7.08
C ALA A 125 1.07 -5.58 -6.00
N ASP A 126 0.66 -5.62 -4.74
CA ASP A 126 1.45 -5.16 -3.61
C ASP A 126 2.75 -5.96 -3.45
N ALA A 127 2.70 -7.29 -3.62
CA ALA A 127 3.88 -8.13 -3.57
C ALA A 127 4.89 -7.76 -4.67
N ILE A 128 4.43 -7.52 -5.92
CA ILE A 128 5.30 -7.08 -7.02
C ILE A 128 5.87 -5.69 -6.73
N SER A 129 5.08 -4.77 -6.20
CA SER A 129 5.54 -3.44 -5.80
C SER A 129 6.65 -3.53 -4.76
N ALA A 130 6.44 -4.37 -3.74
CA ALA A 130 7.42 -4.59 -2.68
C ALA A 130 8.70 -5.28 -3.17
N LEU A 131 8.62 -6.17 -4.18
CA LEU A 131 9.81 -6.76 -4.84
C LEU A 131 10.66 -5.69 -5.56
N ASN A 132 10.03 -4.60 -6.00
CA ASN A 132 10.72 -3.43 -6.56
C ASN A 132 11.06 -2.38 -5.49
N PHE A 133 11.02 -2.72 -4.21
CA PHE A 133 11.25 -1.84 -3.06
C PHE A 133 10.39 -0.57 -3.07
N GLN A 134 9.17 -0.71 -3.56
CA GLN A 134 8.19 0.38 -3.58
C GLN A 134 6.93 -0.04 -2.85
N ARG A 135 6.24 0.93 -2.29
CA ARG A 135 4.92 0.79 -1.74
C ARG A 135 4.05 1.89 -2.32
N SER A 136 2.96 1.49 -2.95
CA SER A 136 2.00 2.45 -3.47
C SER A 136 0.71 2.45 -2.66
N SER A 137 0.02 3.58 -2.67
CA SER A 137 -1.39 3.57 -2.34
C SER A 137 -2.18 2.93 -3.49
N PRO A 138 -3.37 2.37 -3.25
CA PRO A 138 -4.20 1.80 -4.32
C PRO A 138 -4.43 2.75 -5.50
N VAL A 139 -4.51 4.06 -5.23
CA VAL A 139 -4.73 5.10 -6.24
C VAL A 139 -3.56 5.21 -7.24
N HIS A 140 -2.33 5.01 -6.78
CA HIS A 140 -1.13 5.14 -7.61
C HIS A 140 -0.60 3.80 -8.14
N MET A 141 -1.11 2.69 -7.60
CA MET A 141 -0.56 1.35 -7.83
C MET A 141 -0.49 0.99 -9.31
N LEU A 142 -1.56 1.18 -10.07
CA LEU A 142 -1.59 0.82 -11.50
C LEU A 142 -0.58 1.63 -12.32
N LYS A 143 -0.45 2.93 -12.04
CA LYS A 143 0.55 3.77 -12.71
C LYS A 143 1.94 3.27 -12.41
N MET A 144 2.25 3.03 -11.15
CA MET A 144 3.56 2.57 -10.69
C MET A 144 3.92 1.20 -11.27
N LEU A 145 2.98 0.25 -11.29
CA LEU A 145 3.20 -1.08 -11.87
C LEU A 145 3.56 -1.02 -13.35
N ARG A 146 2.99 -0.08 -14.12
CA ARG A 146 3.30 0.12 -15.54
C ARG A 146 4.70 0.71 -15.78
N GLU A 147 5.25 1.40 -14.79
CA GLU A 147 6.57 2.05 -14.87
C GLU A 147 7.71 1.09 -14.52
N PHE A 148 7.43 -0.11 -13.97
CA PHE A 148 8.46 -1.08 -13.63
C PHE A 148 9.15 -1.66 -14.86
N ASN A 149 10.46 -1.86 -14.76
CA ASN A 149 11.26 -2.50 -15.81
C ASN A 149 10.71 -3.91 -16.13
N LYS A 150 10.71 -4.25 -17.40
CA LYS A 150 10.28 -5.58 -17.87
C LYS A 150 11.25 -6.65 -17.36
N ASN A 151 10.72 -7.58 -16.56
CA ASN A 151 11.41 -8.80 -16.14
C ASN A 151 10.36 -9.90 -15.93
N LYS A 152 10.80 -11.14 -15.70
CA LYS A 152 9.88 -12.31 -15.55
C LYS A 152 8.80 -12.13 -14.49
N ILE A 153 9.09 -11.39 -13.41
CA ILE A 153 8.13 -11.16 -12.32
C ILE A 153 7.17 -10.03 -12.73
N ASN A 154 7.71 -8.96 -13.30
CA ASN A 154 6.90 -7.81 -13.71
C ASN A 154 5.99 -8.12 -14.92
N GLU A 155 6.28 -9.17 -15.69
CA GLU A 155 5.37 -9.68 -16.72
C GLU A 155 4.03 -10.21 -16.15
N LEU A 156 4.00 -10.60 -14.87
CA LEU A 156 2.78 -11.00 -14.17
C LEU A 156 1.83 -9.82 -13.88
N ILE A 157 2.27 -8.58 -14.06
CA ILE A 157 1.45 -7.38 -13.87
C ILE A 157 0.21 -7.41 -14.77
N LEU A 158 0.37 -7.84 -16.03
CA LEU A 158 -0.75 -7.86 -16.98
C LEU A 158 -1.92 -8.75 -16.52
N PRO A 159 -1.73 -10.05 -16.22
CA PRO A 159 -2.83 -10.88 -15.74
C PRO A 159 -3.42 -10.42 -14.40
N ILE A 160 -2.61 -9.77 -13.55
CA ILE A 160 -3.09 -9.19 -12.28
C ILE A 160 -4.02 -8.00 -12.55
N THR A 161 -3.62 -7.07 -13.40
CA THR A 161 -4.43 -5.88 -13.74
C THR A 161 -5.69 -6.26 -14.50
N GLU A 162 -5.64 -7.25 -15.37
CA GLU A 162 -6.82 -7.83 -16.02
C GLU A 162 -7.81 -8.42 -15.01
N SER A 163 -7.32 -9.09 -13.96
CA SER A 163 -8.16 -9.66 -12.89
C SER A 163 -8.83 -8.59 -12.04
N ILE A 164 -8.22 -7.43 -11.87
CA ILE A 164 -8.83 -6.25 -11.24
C ILE A 164 -9.95 -5.68 -12.12
N GLY A 165 -9.83 -5.81 -13.45
CA GLY A 165 -10.85 -5.44 -14.42
C GLY A 165 -10.90 -3.94 -14.75
N ILE A 166 -9.97 -3.13 -14.26
CA ILE A 166 -9.95 -1.68 -14.46
C ILE A 166 -9.53 -1.31 -15.89
N GLU A 167 -8.66 -2.09 -16.52
CA GLU A 167 -8.17 -1.80 -17.88
C GLU A 167 -9.23 -1.95 -18.97
N ARG A 168 -10.29 -2.70 -18.68
CA ARG A 168 -11.47 -2.88 -19.56
C ARG A 168 -12.67 -2.03 -19.12
N ALA A 169 -12.45 -1.09 -18.21
CA ALA A 169 -13.51 -0.22 -17.72
C ALA A 169 -13.94 0.75 -18.83
N THR A 170 -14.98 0.39 -19.55
CA THR A 170 -15.70 1.29 -20.45
C THR A 170 -16.82 2.00 -19.66
N PRO A 171 -17.40 3.11 -20.17
CA PRO A 171 -18.50 3.80 -19.50
C PRO A 171 -19.67 2.89 -19.12
N SER A 172 -19.98 1.88 -19.94
CA SER A 172 -21.09 0.93 -19.69
C SER A 172 -20.87 0.04 -18.45
N PRO A 173 -19.74 -0.66 -18.25
CA PRO A 173 -19.46 -1.34 -16.98
C PRO A 173 -19.39 -0.42 -15.78
N LEU A 174 -18.81 0.78 -15.91
CA LEU A 174 -18.71 1.72 -14.80
C LEU A 174 -20.08 2.22 -14.35
N SER A 175 -21.01 2.53 -15.28
CA SER A 175 -22.36 2.94 -14.92
C SER A 175 -23.21 1.83 -14.29
N ARG A 176 -22.81 0.55 -14.41
CA ARG A 176 -23.46 -0.59 -13.72
C ARG A 176 -22.89 -0.83 -12.32
N MET A 177 -21.76 -0.24 -11.99
CA MET A 177 -21.11 -0.36 -10.68
C MET A 177 -21.54 0.78 -9.72
N LEU A 178 -22.11 1.84 -10.25
CA LEU A 178 -22.70 2.98 -9.52
C LEU A 178 -24.19 2.75 -9.29
#